data_e9e28898ce2f3b5eee720827c0f5357b
#
_entry.id   e9e28898ce2f3b5eee720827c0f5357b
#
_cell.length_a   1.000
_cell.length_b   1.000
_cell.length_c   1.000
_cell.angle_alpha   90.00
_cell.angle_beta   90.00
_cell.angle_gamma   90.00
#
_symmetry.space_group_name_H-M   'P 1'
#
loop_
_entity.id
_entity.type
_entity.pdbx_description
1 polymer ?
#
loop_
_entity_poly.entity_id
_entity_poly.type
_entity_poly.pdbx_seq_one_letter_code
_entity_poly.pdbx_strand_id
1 'polypeptide(L)'
;EIVEQDESIFNVEKTYGTTCTVKEMGIRHFILRQNPRPGELADWINQLNMVAEGTGHALPVMVLSNSRNEHGEIVFGMNDEAGVFATWPGTMGIAAAVRGNGPELIDSFARCIRMEWDAVGMKKGYMYMADVMTDPRWQRSYGIFGEDPELVCAIMERLIPGIQGSSQGVTRDGVAVTIKHFPG
;
A
#
# COMPACT_ATOMS: atom_id res chain seq x y z
N GLU A 1 17.18 -19.21 -0.41
CA GLU A 1 15.87 -19.56 0.20
C GLU A 1 15.17 -18.31 0.67
N ILE A 2 13.94 -18.14 0.25
CA ILE A 2 13.07 -17.05 0.72
C ILE A 2 12.61 -17.45 2.11
N VAL A 3 12.95 -16.66 3.10
CA VAL A 3 12.71 -16.78 4.55
C VAL A 3 11.87 -17.99 4.97
N GLU A 4 12.49 -18.99 5.58
CA GLU A 4 11.80 -20.20 6.04
C GLU A 4 10.96 -19.99 7.31
N GLN A 5 11.23 -18.93 8.07
CA GLN A 5 10.47 -18.56 9.27
C GLN A 5 10.27 -17.05 9.33
N ASP A 6 9.05 -16.62 9.47
CA ASP A 6 8.70 -15.22 9.72
C ASP A 6 8.55 -15.01 11.23
N GLU A 7 9.44 -14.22 11.83
CA GLU A 7 9.34 -13.77 13.21
C GLU A 7 8.35 -12.60 13.33
N SER A 8 7.13 -12.75 12.85
CA SER A 8 6.13 -11.71 13.00
C SER A 8 5.64 -11.60 14.44
N ILE A 9 5.29 -10.38 14.87
CA ILE A 9 4.70 -10.11 16.18
C ILE A 9 3.34 -10.81 16.42
N PHE A 10 2.78 -11.38 15.37
CA PHE A 10 1.56 -12.20 15.40
C PHE A 10 1.86 -13.70 15.44
N ASN A 11 2.98 -14.06 16.05
CA ASN A 11 3.42 -15.44 16.19
C ASN A 11 2.37 -16.26 16.96
N VAL A 12 1.49 -16.90 16.25
CA VAL A 12 0.78 -18.07 16.73
C VAL A 12 1.70 -19.27 16.59
N GLU A 13 1.58 -20.26 17.41
CA GLU A 13 2.47 -21.43 17.64
C GLU A 13 3.08 -22.11 16.40
N LYS A 14 2.71 -21.72 15.17
CA LYS A 14 3.32 -22.15 13.91
C LYS A 14 3.30 -21.02 12.87
N THR A 15 4.43 -20.39 12.64
CA THR A 15 4.64 -19.59 11.41
C THR A 15 5.18 -20.48 10.30
N TYR A 16 4.54 -20.40 9.14
CA TYR A 16 5.04 -21.03 7.91
C TYR A 16 5.83 -19.98 7.13
N GLY A 17 7.01 -20.33 6.64
CA GLY A 17 7.76 -19.47 5.74
C GLY A 17 7.00 -19.16 4.45
N THR A 18 7.30 -18.04 3.79
CA THR A 18 6.61 -17.60 2.58
C THR A 18 6.62 -18.64 1.46
N THR A 19 7.72 -19.35 1.28
CA THR A 19 7.82 -20.42 0.29
C THR A 19 6.81 -21.55 0.54
N CYS A 20 6.71 -22.03 1.78
CA CYS A 20 5.76 -23.05 2.17
C CYS A 20 4.31 -22.53 2.01
N THR A 21 4.06 -21.30 2.42
CA THR A 21 2.75 -20.65 2.30
C THR A 21 2.28 -20.57 0.83
N VAL A 22 3.20 -20.30 -0.11
CA VAL A 22 2.88 -20.28 -1.55
C VAL A 22 2.68 -21.68 -2.10
N LYS A 23 3.60 -22.63 -1.79
CA LYS A 23 3.61 -23.97 -2.37
C LYS A 23 2.51 -24.86 -1.82
N GLU A 24 2.43 -24.94 -0.49
CA GLU A 24 1.59 -25.92 0.21
C GLU A 24 0.18 -25.39 0.51
N MET A 25 0.09 -24.10 0.85
CA MET A 25 -1.19 -23.49 1.24
C MET A 25 -1.87 -22.74 0.09
N GLY A 26 -1.19 -22.50 -1.02
CA GLY A 26 -1.73 -21.81 -2.19
C GLY A 26 -2.00 -20.31 -1.98
N ILE A 27 -1.46 -19.71 -0.92
CA ILE A 27 -1.65 -18.28 -0.64
C ILE A 27 -0.92 -17.44 -1.69
N ARG A 28 -1.55 -16.37 -2.16
CA ARG A 28 -1.04 -15.49 -3.22
C ARG A 28 -1.00 -14.01 -2.83
N HIS A 29 -1.56 -13.62 -1.69
CA HIS A 29 -1.56 -12.23 -1.23
C HIS A 29 -0.77 -12.10 0.06
N PHE A 30 0.23 -11.23 0.08
CA PHE A 30 1.10 -10.98 1.24
C PHE A 30 1.15 -9.49 1.56
N ILE A 31 0.99 -9.16 2.84
CA ILE A 31 1.15 -7.79 3.31
C ILE A 31 2.61 -7.59 3.70
N LEU A 32 3.29 -6.68 3.00
CA LEU A 32 4.65 -6.27 3.33
C LEU A 32 4.64 -5.45 4.63
N ARG A 33 5.47 -5.87 5.60
CA ARG A 33 5.59 -5.21 6.89
C ARG A 33 7.00 -4.69 7.19
N GLN A 34 7.94 -4.93 6.29
CA GLN A 34 9.32 -4.50 6.41
C GLN A 34 9.63 -3.40 5.41
N ASN A 35 10.77 -2.71 5.63
CA ASN A 35 11.27 -1.64 4.77
C ASN A 35 12.59 -2.05 4.12
N PRO A 36 12.59 -3.07 3.23
CA PRO A 36 13.78 -3.44 2.51
C PRO A 36 14.14 -2.34 1.50
N ARG A 37 15.40 -2.27 1.11
CA ARG A 37 15.81 -1.39 0.02
C ARG A 37 15.03 -1.74 -1.27
N PRO A 38 14.75 -0.77 -2.15
CA PRO A 38 13.93 -1.02 -3.34
C PRO A 38 14.41 -2.19 -4.20
N GLY A 39 15.73 -2.31 -4.40
CA GLY A 39 16.31 -3.44 -5.15
C GLY A 39 16.09 -4.78 -4.46
N GLU A 40 16.31 -4.85 -3.14
CA GLU A 40 16.06 -6.05 -2.34
C GLU A 40 14.59 -6.47 -2.36
N LEU A 41 13.69 -5.49 -2.29
CA LEU A 41 12.25 -5.73 -2.39
C LEU A 41 11.87 -6.30 -3.76
N ALA A 42 12.36 -5.69 -4.84
CA ALA A 42 12.10 -6.15 -6.20
C ALA A 42 12.63 -7.58 -6.41
N ASP A 43 13.85 -7.86 -5.95
CA ASP A 43 14.45 -9.18 -6.04
C ASP A 43 13.65 -10.22 -5.24
N TRP A 44 13.21 -9.87 -4.03
CA TRP A 44 12.39 -10.76 -3.21
C TRP A 44 11.04 -11.06 -3.86
N ILE A 45 10.36 -10.05 -4.41
CA ILE A 45 9.09 -10.23 -5.12
C ILE A 45 9.28 -11.12 -6.36
N ASN A 46 10.36 -10.92 -7.12
CA ASN A 46 10.67 -11.74 -8.27
C ASN A 46 10.93 -13.21 -7.89
N GLN A 47 11.71 -13.45 -6.84
CA GLN A 47 11.96 -14.81 -6.34
C GLN A 47 10.66 -15.48 -5.86
N LEU A 48 9.80 -14.74 -5.17
CA LEU A 48 8.53 -15.27 -4.70
C LEU A 48 7.59 -15.62 -5.87
N ASN A 49 7.61 -14.83 -6.93
CA ASN A 49 6.88 -15.13 -8.17
C ASN A 49 7.45 -16.36 -8.89
N MET A 50 8.77 -16.55 -8.93
CA MET A 50 9.37 -17.80 -9.46
C MET A 50 8.90 -19.04 -8.68
N VAL A 51 8.78 -18.93 -7.36
CA VAL A 51 8.20 -20.01 -6.54
C VAL A 51 6.74 -20.26 -6.92
N ALA A 52 5.95 -19.21 -7.12
CA ALA A 52 4.54 -19.32 -7.48
C ALA A 52 4.33 -19.91 -8.87
N GLU A 53 5.16 -19.55 -9.84
CA GLU A 53 5.18 -20.12 -11.21
C GLU A 53 5.46 -21.61 -11.22
N GLY A 54 6.32 -22.08 -10.31
CA GLY A 54 6.62 -23.50 -10.12
C GLY A 54 5.48 -24.32 -9.50
N THR A 55 4.36 -23.69 -9.10
CA THR A 55 3.17 -24.41 -8.61
C THR A 55 2.24 -24.80 -9.77
N GLY A 56 1.40 -25.81 -9.56
CA GLY A 56 0.51 -26.31 -10.62
C GLY A 56 -0.47 -25.30 -11.23
N HIS A 57 -0.68 -24.15 -10.59
CA HIS A 57 -1.59 -23.10 -11.07
C HIS A 57 -0.89 -21.91 -11.70
N ALA A 58 0.44 -21.77 -11.52
CA ALA A 58 1.26 -20.68 -12.04
C ALA A 58 0.69 -19.25 -11.80
N LEU A 59 -0.12 -19.07 -10.76
CA LEU A 59 -0.69 -17.76 -10.41
C LEU A 59 0.37 -16.92 -9.69
N PRO A 60 0.62 -15.68 -10.12
CA PRO A 60 1.59 -14.80 -9.48
C PRO A 60 1.19 -14.44 -8.06
N VAL A 61 2.19 -14.10 -7.26
CA VAL A 61 2.00 -13.54 -5.92
C VAL A 61 1.75 -12.04 -6.04
N MET A 62 0.84 -11.54 -5.24
CA MET A 62 0.56 -10.12 -5.10
C MET A 62 1.05 -9.64 -3.73
N VAL A 63 2.12 -8.90 -3.73
CA VAL A 63 2.61 -8.21 -2.53
C VAL A 63 1.90 -6.86 -2.43
N LEU A 64 1.34 -6.61 -1.27
CA LEU A 64 0.60 -5.38 -0.97
C LEU A 64 1.10 -4.74 0.32
N SER A 65 0.86 -3.46 0.48
CA SER A 65 1.22 -2.72 1.68
C SER A 65 0.19 -1.64 1.99
N ASN A 66 0.21 -1.14 3.23
CA ASN A 66 -0.36 0.18 3.49
C ASN A 66 0.44 1.24 2.73
N SER A 67 -0.07 2.44 2.72
CA SER A 67 0.61 3.58 2.12
C SER A 67 2.04 3.74 2.66
N ARG A 68 2.95 4.13 1.78
CA ARG A 68 4.40 4.21 2.06
C ARG A 68 5.04 5.50 1.58
N ASN A 69 4.25 6.40 1.05
CA ASN A 69 4.73 7.65 0.47
C ASN A 69 4.37 8.87 1.31
N GLU A 70 3.66 8.72 2.41
CA GLU A 70 3.40 9.81 3.33
C GLU A 70 4.14 9.64 4.64
N HIS A 71 4.55 10.77 5.21
CA HIS A 71 5.08 10.81 6.55
C HIS A 71 3.97 10.55 7.56
N GLY A 72 4.15 9.58 8.42
CA GLY A 72 3.17 9.23 9.44
C GLY A 72 3.75 8.36 10.53
N GLU A 73 3.08 8.32 11.68
CA GLU A 73 3.44 7.43 12.75
C GLU A 73 3.08 5.97 12.42
N ILE A 74 3.94 5.09 12.88
CA ILE A 74 3.80 3.66 12.73
C ILE A 74 2.69 3.17 13.65
N VAL A 75 1.66 2.60 13.07
CA VAL A 75 0.65 1.89 13.82
C VAL A 75 0.73 0.40 13.50
N PHE A 76 0.68 -0.42 14.53
CA PHE A 76 0.74 -1.89 14.43
C PHE A 76 2.05 -2.46 13.88
N GLY A 77 3.20 -1.91 14.25
CA GLY A 77 4.52 -2.46 13.95
C GLY A 77 4.94 -2.36 12.47
N MET A 78 4.30 -1.48 11.71
CA MET A 78 4.78 -1.11 10.38
C MET A 78 5.76 0.04 10.52
N ASN A 79 6.97 -0.14 9.99
CA ASN A 79 8.03 0.83 10.12
C ASN A 79 7.82 2.04 9.22
N ASP A 80 8.26 3.20 9.70
CA ASP A 80 8.34 4.43 8.91
C ASP A 80 9.20 4.19 7.66
N GLU A 81 8.69 4.61 6.50
CA GLU A 81 9.26 4.35 5.19
C GLU A 81 10.27 5.42 4.74
N ALA A 82 10.65 6.31 5.64
CA ALA A 82 11.55 7.42 5.33
C ALA A 82 12.82 6.93 4.61
N GLY A 83 12.99 7.39 3.37
CA GLY A 83 14.16 7.10 2.55
C GLY A 83 14.07 5.86 1.64
N VAL A 84 12.98 5.08 1.69
CA VAL A 84 12.73 3.97 0.75
C VAL A 84 11.93 4.45 -0.47
N PHE A 85 10.88 5.20 -0.20
CA PHE A 85 10.03 5.83 -1.21
C PHE A 85 10.07 7.36 -1.04
N ALA A 86 9.64 8.10 -2.05
CA ALA A 86 9.52 9.55 -1.96
C ALA A 86 8.55 9.92 -0.82
N THR A 87 9.02 10.76 0.08
CA THR A 87 8.27 11.12 1.28
C THR A 87 7.46 12.39 1.06
N TRP A 88 6.15 12.24 1.14
CA TRP A 88 5.17 13.31 1.11
C TRP A 88 4.70 13.65 2.53
N PRO A 89 4.04 14.80 2.74
CA PRO A 89 3.37 15.06 4.02
C PRO A 89 2.37 13.96 4.37
N GLY A 90 2.06 13.81 5.65
CA GLY A 90 0.97 12.93 6.07
C GLY A 90 -0.38 13.32 5.42
N THR A 91 -1.35 12.42 5.41
CA THR A 91 -2.64 12.59 4.72
C THR A 91 -3.36 13.89 5.08
N MET A 92 -3.33 14.31 6.36
CA MET A 92 -3.86 15.60 6.81
C MET A 92 -3.09 16.78 6.19
N GLY A 93 -1.77 16.66 6.08
CA GLY A 93 -0.93 17.67 5.43
C GLY A 93 -1.19 17.78 3.93
N ILE A 94 -1.39 16.65 3.25
CA ILE A 94 -1.80 16.61 1.85
C ILE A 94 -3.17 17.28 1.69
N ALA A 95 -4.15 16.96 2.55
CA ALA A 95 -5.47 17.58 2.50
C ALA A 95 -5.42 19.09 2.72
N ALA A 96 -4.59 19.56 3.66
CA ALA A 96 -4.37 20.99 3.88
C ALA A 96 -3.75 21.69 2.64
N ALA A 97 -2.78 21.02 2.00
CA ALA A 97 -2.16 21.52 0.79
C ALA A 97 -3.14 21.58 -0.39
N VAL A 98 -4.01 20.58 -0.54
CA VAL A 98 -5.09 20.58 -1.53
C VAL A 98 -6.06 21.73 -1.29
N ARG A 99 -6.42 21.97 -0.04
CA ARG A 99 -7.32 23.08 0.30
C ARG A 99 -6.73 24.46 -0.03
N GLY A 100 -5.42 24.60 0.08
CA GLY A 100 -4.72 25.85 -0.23
C GLY A 100 -4.35 26.04 -1.70
N ASN A 101 -4.08 24.96 -2.44
CA ASN A 101 -3.49 25.01 -3.79
C ASN A 101 -4.34 24.31 -4.86
N GLY A 102 -5.44 23.70 -4.49
CA GLY A 102 -6.28 22.92 -5.41
C GLY A 102 -5.93 21.43 -5.47
N PRO A 103 -6.84 20.61 -6.02
CA PRO A 103 -6.73 19.15 -6.00
C PRO A 103 -5.69 18.60 -7.01
N GLU A 104 -5.12 19.43 -7.89
CA GLU A 104 -4.13 19.03 -8.90
C GLU A 104 -2.84 18.48 -8.28
N LEU A 105 -2.54 18.83 -7.03
CA LEU A 105 -1.44 18.26 -6.27
C LEU A 105 -1.53 16.74 -6.17
N ILE A 106 -2.76 16.21 -6.09
CA ILE A 106 -3.02 14.77 -5.98
C ILE A 106 -2.56 14.02 -7.22
N ASP A 107 -2.59 14.62 -8.39
CA ASP A 107 -2.11 13.96 -9.62
C ASP A 107 -0.62 13.64 -9.54
N SER A 108 0.16 14.57 -8.98
CA SER A 108 1.60 14.37 -8.77
C SER A 108 1.87 13.31 -7.70
N PHE A 109 1.13 13.34 -6.60
CA PHE A 109 1.22 12.39 -5.51
C PHE A 109 0.87 10.97 -5.99
N ALA A 110 -0.28 10.79 -6.65
CA ALA A 110 -0.73 9.52 -7.17
C ALA A 110 0.23 8.93 -8.21
N ARG A 111 0.76 9.78 -9.09
CA ARG A 111 1.76 9.38 -10.08
C ARG A 111 3.05 8.91 -9.42
N CYS A 112 3.51 9.60 -8.40
CA CYS A 112 4.71 9.21 -7.64
C CYS A 112 4.53 7.81 -7.06
N ILE A 113 3.44 7.56 -6.34
CA ILE A 113 3.10 6.25 -5.78
C ILE A 113 3.11 5.19 -6.87
N ARG A 114 2.37 5.41 -7.96
CA ARG A 114 2.27 4.43 -9.04
C ARG A 114 3.63 4.05 -9.60
N MET A 115 4.46 5.04 -9.91
CA MET A 115 5.78 4.80 -10.50
C MET A 115 6.71 4.03 -9.58
N GLU A 116 6.76 4.40 -8.31
CA GLU A 116 7.65 3.77 -7.33
C GLU A 116 7.20 2.35 -6.98
N TRP A 117 5.90 2.15 -6.81
CA TRP A 117 5.36 0.83 -6.48
C TRP A 117 5.44 -0.14 -7.66
N ASP A 118 5.18 0.34 -8.88
CA ASP A 118 5.38 -0.45 -10.10
C ASP A 118 6.84 -0.88 -10.26
N ALA A 119 7.77 0.05 -10.00
CA ALA A 119 9.21 -0.21 -10.14
C ALA A 119 9.73 -1.32 -9.21
N VAL A 120 9.14 -1.51 -8.03
CA VAL A 120 9.50 -2.58 -7.10
C VAL A 120 8.59 -3.82 -7.22
N GLY A 121 7.62 -3.81 -8.10
CA GLY A 121 6.70 -4.93 -8.32
C GLY A 121 5.52 -5.02 -7.36
N MET A 122 5.27 -4.00 -6.54
CA MET A 122 4.07 -3.92 -5.71
C MET A 122 2.88 -3.47 -6.54
N LYS A 123 1.93 -4.38 -6.75
CA LYS A 123 0.77 -4.16 -7.65
C LYS A 123 -0.54 -3.91 -6.92
N LYS A 124 -0.53 -3.86 -5.58
CA LYS A 124 -1.72 -3.59 -4.79
C LYS A 124 -1.41 -2.77 -3.55
N GLY A 125 -2.19 -1.73 -3.31
CA GLY A 125 -2.20 -0.95 -2.07
C GLY A 125 -3.36 -1.34 -1.15
N TYR A 126 -3.05 -1.51 0.13
CA TYR A 126 -4.05 -1.60 1.21
C TYR A 126 -4.31 -0.18 1.75
N MET A 127 -4.76 0.68 0.85
CA MET A 127 -4.90 2.13 1.02
C MET A 127 -5.87 2.68 -0.03
N TYR A 128 -6.45 3.83 0.14
CA TYR A 128 -6.35 4.79 1.25
C TYR A 128 -7.59 4.72 2.13
N MET A 129 -7.51 5.34 3.34
CA MET A 129 -8.69 5.54 4.18
C MET A 129 -9.50 6.70 3.61
N ALA A 130 -10.71 6.37 3.12
CA ALA A 130 -11.71 7.34 2.67
C ALA A 130 -12.71 7.70 3.80
N ASP A 131 -12.37 7.29 5.01
CA ASP A 131 -13.13 7.64 6.20
C ASP A 131 -13.13 9.15 6.41
N VAL A 132 -14.23 9.68 6.88
CA VAL A 132 -14.38 11.09 7.27
C VAL A 132 -14.33 11.18 8.79
N MET A 133 -13.50 12.07 9.33
CA MET A 133 -13.35 12.24 10.76
C MET A 133 -14.60 12.86 11.38
N THR A 134 -15.35 12.07 12.12
CA THR A 134 -16.55 12.53 12.87
C THR A 134 -16.24 12.85 14.33
N ASP A 135 -15.16 12.30 14.88
CA ASP A 135 -14.68 12.54 16.23
C ASP A 135 -13.15 12.60 16.27
N PRO A 136 -12.54 13.73 16.69
CA PRO A 136 -11.09 13.90 16.71
C PRO A 136 -10.37 12.98 17.73
N ARG A 137 -11.10 12.34 18.64
CA ARG A 137 -10.56 11.34 19.59
C ARG A 137 -10.32 9.98 18.93
N TRP A 138 -10.85 9.76 17.72
CA TRP A 138 -10.60 8.54 17.00
C TRP A 138 -9.09 8.37 16.72
N GLN A 139 -8.53 7.29 17.22
CA GLN A 139 -7.08 7.05 17.19
C GLN A 139 -6.47 6.94 15.79
N ARG A 140 -7.27 6.82 14.74
CA ARG A 140 -6.80 6.74 13.35
C ARG A 140 -7.04 8.01 12.54
N SER A 141 -7.44 9.09 13.19
CA SER A 141 -7.66 10.39 12.54
C SER A 141 -6.42 10.92 11.80
N TYR A 142 -5.20 10.54 12.24
CA TYR A 142 -3.96 10.93 11.55
C TYR A 142 -3.83 10.38 10.12
N GLY A 143 -4.48 9.26 9.80
CA GLY A 143 -4.34 8.56 8.50
C GLY A 143 -5.43 8.88 7.48
N ILE A 144 -6.29 9.87 7.75
CA ILE A 144 -7.40 10.28 6.88
C ILE A 144 -7.17 11.68 6.30
N PHE A 145 -7.97 12.08 5.33
CA PHE A 145 -7.86 13.39 4.67
C PHE A 145 -8.71 14.50 5.35
N GLY A 146 -9.26 14.22 6.52
CA GLY A 146 -9.95 15.23 7.35
C GLY A 146 -11.43 14.95 7.60
N GLU A 147 -12.14 16.01 7.99
CA GLU A 147 -13.55 15.95 8.42
C GLU A 147 -14.55 16.41 7.35
N ASP A 148 -14.04 16.93 6.23
CA ASP A 148 -14.87 17.46 5.14
C ASP A 148 -15.08 16.39 4.06
N PRO A 149 -16.29 15.83 3.91
CA PRO A 149 -16.55 14.77 2.94
C PRO A 149 -16.36 15.23 1.49
N GLU A 150 -16.60 16.50 1.18
CA GLU A 150 -16.42 17.04 -0.18
C GLU A 150 -14.93 17.06 -0.54
N LEU A 151 -14.08 17.47 0.40
CA LEU A 151 -12.63 17.43 0.23
C LEU A 151 -12.11 15.99 0.06
N VAL A 152 -12.58 15.06 0.88
CA VAL A 152 -12.21 13.64 0.78
C VAL A 152 -12.62 13.08 -0.58
N CYS A 153 -13.84 13.36 -1.05
CA CYS A 153 -14.30 12.96 -2.38
C CYS A 153 -13.41 13.53 -3.49
N ALA A 154 -13.15 14.83 -3.48
CA ALA A 154 -12.31 15.48 -4.48
C ALA A 154 -10.88 14.91 -4.54
N ILE A 155 -10.33 14.53 -3.39
CA ILE A 155 -9.03 13.84 -3.32
C ILE A 155 -9.13 12.43 -3.92
N MET A 156 -10.11 11.63 -3.52
CA MET A 156 -10.27 10.25 -3.98
C MET A 156 -10.56 10.14 -5.48
N GLU A 157 -11.33 11.07 -6.05
CA GLU A 157 -11.63 11.13 -7.49
C GLU A 157 -10.39 11.28 -8.37
N ARG A 158 -9.31 11.84 -7.83
CA ARG A 158 -8.01 11.96 -8.51
C ARG A 158 -7.02 10.87 -8.10
N LEU A 159 -6.99 10.57 -6.80
CA LEU A 159 -6.02 9.63 -6.22
C LEU A 159 -6.20 8.22 -6.79
N ILE A 160 -7.43 7.73 -6.82
CA ILE A 160 -7.74 6.37 -7.28
C ILE A 160 -7.32 6.18 -8.74
N PRO A 161 -7.83 6.96 -9.72
CA PRO A 161 -7.43 6.77 -11.11
C PRO A 161 -5.95 7.10 -11.36
N GLY A 162 -5.37 8.01 -10.60
CA GLY A 162 -3.94 8.34 -10.70
C GLY A 162 -3.04 7.17 -10.31
N ILE A 163 -3.38 6.45 -9.24
CA ILE A 163 -2.66 5.25 -8.80
C ILE A 163 -2.95 4.06 -9.71
N GLN A 164 -4.19 3.88 -10.14
CA GLN A 164 -4.59 2.81 -11.06
C GLN A 164 -4.10 3.03 -12.49
N GLY A 165 -3.73 4.26 -12.83
CA GLY A 165 -3.28 4.65 -14.16
C GLY A 165 -4.40 5.04 -15.13
N SER A 166 -5.67 4.80 -14.74
CA SER A 166 -6.84 5.13 -15.55
C SER A 166 -8.11 5.20 -14.69
N SER A 167 -9.08 5.98 -15.13
CA SER A 167 -10.44 5.99 -14.57
C SER A 167 -11.28 4.77 -14.97
N GLN A 168 -10.81 3.98 -15.91
CA GLN A 168 -11.52 2.79 -16.42
C GLN A 168 -11.05 1.49 -15.77
N GLY A 169 -10.05 1.56 -14.89
CA GLY A 169 -9.50 0.40 -14.20
C GLY A 169 -7.98 0.44 -14.07
N VAL A 170 -7.40 -0.65 -13.62
CA VAL A 170 -5.95 -0.75 -13.39
C VAL A 170 -5.22 -0.99 -14.70
N THR A 171 -4.28 -0.12 -15.04
CA THR A 171 -3.40 -0.29 -16.20
C THR A 171 -2.26 -1.27 -15.90
N ARG A 172 -1.47 -1.62 -16.92
CA ARG A 172 -0.33 -2.52 -16.76
C ARG A 172 0.70 -2.01 -15.75
N ASP A 173 0.97 -0.71 -15.75
CA ASP A 173 1.85 0.00 -14.82
C ASP A 173 1.09 0.56 -13.60
N GLY A 174 -0.20 0.26 -13.50
CA GLY A 174 -1.06 0.69 -12.41
C GLY A 174 -0.92 -0.17 -11.16
N VAL A 175 -1.35 0.40 -10.06
CA VAL A 175 -1.44 -0.27 -8.76
C VAL A 175 -2.90 -0.31 -8.34
N ALA A 176 -3.43 -1.51 -8.09
CA ALA A 176 -4.78 -1.67 -7.55
C ALA A 176 -4.85 -1.10 -6.13
N VAL A 177 -5.94 -0.45 -5.77
CA VAL A 177 -6.12 0.10 -4.42
C VAL A 177 -7.29 -0.56 -3.70
N THR A 178 -7.17 -0.65 -2.40
CA THR A 178 -8.25 -1.09 -1.51
C THR A 178 -8.68 0.09 -0.66
N ILE A 179 -9.78 0.70 -1.06
CA ILE A 179 -10.36 1.81 -0.29
C ILE A 179 -11.00 1.24 0.98
N LYS A 180 -10.76 1.90 2.10
CA LYS A 180 -11.20 1.48 3.42
C LYS A 180 -11.60 2.68 4.26
N HIS A 181 -12.45 2.49 5.26
CA HIS A 181 -13.14 1.25 5.64
C HIS A 181 -14.60 1.37 5.22
N PHE A 182 -15.16 0.38 4.57
CA PHE A 182 -16.57 0.39 4.21
C PHE A 182 -17.41 -0.17 5.39
N PRO A 183 -18.49 0.51 5.80
CA PRO A 183 -19.08 1.73 5.22
C PRO A 183 -18.42 3.07 5.61
N GLY A 184 -17.32 3.11 6.31
CA GLY A 184 -16.63 4.32 6.73
C GLY A 184 -16.64 4.54 8.22
#